data_9b08256b8af8136c16d9664f013eb90a
#
_entry.id   9b08256b8af8136c16d9664f013eb90a
#
_cell.length_a   1.000
_cell.length_b   1.000
_cell.length_c   1.000
_cell.angle_alpha   90.00
_cell.angle_beta   90.00
_cell.angle_gamma   90.00
#
_symmetry.space_group_name_H-M   'P 1'
#
loop_
_entity.id
_entity.type
_entity.pdbx_description
1 polymer ?
#
loop_
_entity_poly.entity_id
_entity_poly.type
_entity_poly.pdbx_seq_one_letter_code
_entity_poly.pdbx_strand_id
1 'polypeptide(L)'
;AVPHPLGRLLNTLRSSKALRSFDIAVRLLDLGVSTPEPLAAVETWKGLRTGAFYCCRWHTHWSRARELRADFDPRAEHATWALGVFIGHLHNLGVLHRDLSGGNVLVGGDPSTPLGVTFSLIDLNRIRFTSVGRRMGIANLAVLGHFHYTAQLLDGYCRERRLSPSWTCSRYETMLGVRRLRDTIWSGTRPLRRTLGL
;
A
#
# COMPACT_ATOMS: atom_id res chain seq x y z
N ALA A 1 12.76 -19.01 -12.37
CA ALA A 1 12.11 -20.31 -12.49
C ALA A 1 11.07 -20.25 -13.61
N VAL A 2 11.18 -21.14 -14.61
CA VAL A 2 10.19 -21.24 -15.70
C VAL A 2 8.93 -21.86 -15.11
N PRO A 3 7.75 -21.22 -15.19
CA PRO A 3 6.54 -21.78 -14.61
C PRO A 3 6.15 -23.07 -15.35
N HIS A 4 5.75 -24.09 -14.58
CA HIS A 4 5.23 -25.37 -15.07
C HIS A 4 4.09 -25.11 -16.10
N PRO A 5 3.96 -25.92 -17.18
CA PRO A 5 2.98 -25.69 -18.26
C PRO A 5 1.53 -25.55 -17.78
N LEU A 6 1.09 -26.30 -16.77
CA LEU A 6 -0.20 -26.12 -16.09
C LEU A 6 -0.34 -24.74 -15.42
N GLY A 7 0.74 -24.21 -14.85
CA GLY A 7 0.75 -22.85 -14.28
C GLY A 7 0.59 -21.76 -15.34
N ARG A 8 1.14 -21.98 -16.56
CA ARG A 8 0.95 -21.06 -17.70
C ARG A 8 -0.50 -21.04 -18.17
N LEU A 9 -1.13 -22.20 -18.30
CA LEU A 9 -2.53 -22.32 -18.71
C LEU A 9 -3.46 -21.64 -17.69
N LEU A 10 -3.30 -21.93 -16.42
CA LEU A 10 -4.08 -21.29 -15.33
C LEU A 10 -3.88 -19.77 -15.26
N ASN A 11 -2.66 -19.28 -15.52
CA ASN A 11 -2.39 -17.85 -15.59
C ASN A 11 -3.02 -17.18 -16.82
N THR A 12 -3.24 -17.92 -17.90
CA THR A 12 -3.89 -17.42 -19.12
C THR A 12 -5.40 -17.26 -18.93
N LEU A 13 -6.02 -18.11 -18.12
CA LEU A 13 -7.45 -18.06 -17.81
C LEU A 13 -7.82 -16.97 -16.79
N ARG A 14 -6.84 -16.40 -16.09
CA ARG A 14 -7.06 -15.32 -15.13
C ARG A 14 -6.68 -13.97 -15.74
N SER A 15 -7.41 -12.93 -15.36
CA SER A 15 -7.04 -11.54 -15.64
C SER A 15 -5.57 -11.29 -15.26
N SER A 16 -4.79 -10.66 -16.14
CA SER A 16 -3.38 -10.35 -15.86
C SER A 16 -3.23 -9.38 -14.69
N LYS A 17 -2.03 -9.30 -14.13
CA LYS A 17 -1.73 -8.25 -13.14
C LYS A 17 -1.88 -6.86 -13.75
N ALA A 18 -1.58 -6.69 -15.03
CA ALA A 18 -1.67 -5.42 -15.75
C ALA A 18 -3.13 -4.96 -15.88
N LEU A 19 -4.02 -5.82 -16.37
CA LEU A 19 -5.45 -5.52 -16.46
C LEU A 19 -6.04 -5.22 -15.08
N ARG A 20 -5.74 -6.06 -14.07
CA ARG A 20 -6.21 -5.79 -12.70
C ARG A 20 -5.71 -4.46 -12.15
N SER A 21 -4.46 -4.09 -12.42
CA SER A 21 -3.94 -2.78 -11.98
C SER A 21 -4.65 -1.63 -12.67
N PHE A 22 -4.98 -1.79 -13.97
CA PHE A 22 -5.74 -0.81 -14.73
C PHE A 22 -7.15 -0.63 -14.16
N ASP A 23 -7.91 -1.72 -13.98
CA ASP A 23 -9.28 -1.70 -13.43
C ASP A 23 -9.30 -1.11 -12.01
N ILE A 24 -8.30 -1.47 -11.18
CA ILE A 24 -8.16 -0.93 -9.83
C ILE A 24 -7.86 0.57 -9.88
N ALA A 25 -6.99 1.04 -10.79
CA ALA A 25 -6.66 2.44 -10.94
C ALA A 25 -7.90 3.28 -11.31
N VAL A 26 -8.66 2.83 -12.31
CA VAL A 26 -9.92 3.49 -12.70
C VAL A 26 -10.86 3.58 -11.49
N ARG A 27 -11.10 2.47 -10.80
CA ARG A 27 -11.99 2.45 -9.64
C ARG A 27 -11.51 3.32 -8.48
N LEU A 28 -10.20 3.44 -8.26
CA LEU A 28 -9.66 4.35 -7.24
C LEU A 28 -9.94 5.80 -7.60
N LEU A 29 -9.73 6.19 -8.86
CA LEU A 29 -10.01 7.54 -9.35
C LEU A 29 -11.51 7.88 -9.24
N ASP A 30 -12.40 6.93 -9.55
CA ASP A 30 -13.86 7.08 -9.38
C ASP A 30 -14.24 7.29 -7.90
N LEU A 31 -13.47 6.73 -6.97
CA LEU A 31 -13.63 6.94 -5.52
C LEU A 31 -12.95 8.21 -5.01
N GLY A 32 -12.34 9.02 -5.87
CA GLY A 32 -11.58 10.21 -5.49
C GLY A 32 -10.21 9.90 -4.85
N VAL A 33 -9.72 8.64 -4.96
CA VAL A 33 -8.42 8.24 -4.43
C VAL A 33 -7.37 8.39 -5.51
N SER A 34 -6.35 9.22 -5.25
CA SER A 34 -5.28 9.48 -6.21
C SER A 34 -4.40 8.23 -6.42
N THR A 35 -4.13 7.98 -7.69
CA THR A 35 -3.15 7.02 -8.22
C THR A 35 -2.64 7.54 -9.55
N PRO A 36 -1.45 7.12 -10.04
CA PRO A 36 -1.02 7.48 -11.39
C PRO A 36 -2.09 7.15 -12.42
N GLU A 37 -2.46 8.14 -13.24
CA GLU A 37 -3.51 8.01 -14.25
C GLU A 37 -3.25 6.80 -15.15
N PRO A 38 -4.18 5.83 -15.23
CA PRO A 38 -4.03 4.66 -16.09
C PRO A 38 -4.16 5.07 -17.55
N LEU A 39 -3.18 4.72 -18.38
CA LEU A 39 -3.17 5.02 -19.82
C LEU A 39 -3.54 3.79 -20.64
N ALA A 40 -2.98 2.62 -20.31
CA ALA A 40 -3.23 1.38 -21.04
C ALA A 40 -2.87 0.14 -20.20
N ALA A 41 -3.51 -0.97 -20.54
CA ALA A 41 -3.05 -2.31 -20.18
C ALA A 41 -2.94 -3.14 -21.45
N VAL A 42 -1.75 -3.69 -21.72
CA VAL A 42 -1.45 -4.41 -22.95
C VAL A 42 -1.08 -5.84 -22.61
N GLU A 43 -1.68 -6.80 -23.29
CA GLU A 43 -1.31 -8.22 -23.19
C GLU A 43 -0.75 -8.74 -24.52
N THR A 44 0.27 -9.56 -24.45
CA THR A 44 0.85 -10.22 -25.61
C THR A 44 0.57 -11.72 -25.58
N TRP A 45 0.27 -12.30 -26.74
CA TRP A 45 -0.20 -13.67 -26.88
C TRP A 45 0.56 -14.42 -27.97
N LYS A 46 0.89 -15.71 -27.70
CA LYS A 46 1.35 -16.71 -28.68
C LYS A 46 0.65 -18.04 -28.31
N GLY A 47 -0.62 -18.17 -28.69
CA GLY A 47 -1.49 -19.23 -28.22
C GLY A 47 -1.85 -19.09 -26.72
N LEU A 48 -0.85 -18.84 -25.88
CA LEU A 48 -0.98 -18.48 -24.47
C LEU A 48 -0.50 -17.05 -24.21
N ARG A 49 -0.93 -16.42 -23.10
CA ARG A 49 -0.45 -15.11 -22.71
C ARG A 49 1.06 -15.16 -22.41
N THR A 50 1.84 -14.36 -23.13
CA THR A 50 3.31 -14.30 -23.04
C THR A 50 3.79 -13.12 -22.22
N GLY A 51 3.01 -12.03 -22.14
CA GLY A 51 3.34 -10.83 -21.38
C GLY A 51 2.12 -10.02 -21.03
N ALA A 52 2.27 -9.11 -20.08
CA ALA A 52 1.26 -8.12 -19.73
C ALA A 52 1.94 -6.88 -19.15
N PHE A 53 1.58 -5.70 -19.65
CA PHE A 53 2.15 -4.40 -19.32
C PHE A 53 1.05 -3.45 -18.89
N TYR A 54 1.27 -2.77 -17.78
CA TYR A 54 0.43 -1.68 -17.30
C TYR A 54 1.17 -0.36 -17.50
N CYS A 55 0.56 0.56 -18.25
CA CYS A 55 1.07 1.89 -18.54
C CYS A 55 0.26 2.92 -17.77
N CYS A 56 0.93 3.82 -17.08
CA CYS A 56 0.31 4.92 -16.36
C CYS A 56 1.16 6.19 -16.50
N ARG A 57 0.55 7.35 -16.22
CA ARG A 57 1.26 8.63 -16.21
C ARG A 57 2.30 8.65 -15.10
N TRP A 58 3.50 9.13 -15.39
CA TRP A 58 4.53 9.29 -14.37
C TRP A 58 4.24 10.53 -13.50
N HIS A 59 4.33 10.36 -12.19
CA HIS A 59 4.32 11.47 -11.24
C HIS A 59 5.73 12.04 -11.06
N THR A 60 5.94 13.28 -11.50
CA THR A 60 7.18 14.02 -11.25
C THR A 60 7.13 14.70 -9.88
N HIS A 61 8.28 14.85 -9.24
CA HIS A 61 8.43 15.58 -7.95
C HIS A 61 7.68 14.96 -6.75
N TRP A 62 7.37 13.67 -6.80
CA TRP A 62 6.78 12.96 -5.67
C TRP A 62 7.83 12.12 -4.95
N SER A 63 7.83 12.19 -3.61
CA SER A 63 8.62 11.34 -2.74
C SER A 63 7.81 10.11 -2.29
N ARG A 64 8.44 9.21 -1.53
CA ARG A 64 7.73 8.05 -0.97
C ARG A 64 7.47 8.28 0.51
N ALA A 65 6.29 7.85 1.01
CA ALA A 65 5.93 8.01 2.42
C ALA A 65 6.95 7.37 3.39
N ARG A 66 7.75 6.40 2.94
CA ARG A 66 8.85 5.85 3.75
C ARG A 66 9.92 6.89 4.12
N GLU A 67 10.05 7.97 3.35
CA GLU A 67 11.04 9.03 3.58
C GLU A 67 10.64 9.88 4.78
N LEU A 68 9.36 9.96 5.10
CA LEU A 68 8.85 10.62 6.31
C LEU A 68 9.23 9.89 7.62
N ARG A 69 9.76 8.66 7.56
CA ARG A 69 9.98 7.84 8.76
C ARG A 69 11.04 8.40 9.69
N ALA A 70 12.11 8.95 9.13
CA ALA A 70 13.25 9.47 9.88
C ALA A 70 13.40 10.98 9.73
N ASP A 71 12.41 11.65 9.17
CA ASP A 71 12.41 13.08 8.97
C ASP A 71 11.94 13.77 10.26
N PHE A 72 12.71 14.75 10.73
CA PHE A 72 12.47 15.53 11.95
C PHE A 72 11.97 16.95 11.64
N ASP A 73 11.73 17.29 10.38
CA ASP A 73 11.15 18.57 9.97
C ASP A 73 9.68 18.65 10.45
N PRO A 74 9.23 19.79 11.02
CA PRO A 74 7.82 20.00 11.36
C PRO A 74 6.84 19.77 10.20
N ARG A 75 7.29 19.97 8.95
CA ARG A 75 6.49 19.63 7.76
C ARG A 75 6.27 18.14 7.63
N ALA A 76 7.26 17.31 8.02
CA ALA A 76 7.12 15.86 8.05
C ALA A 76 6.16 15.41 9.16
N GLU A 77 6.07 16.12 10.29
CA GLU A 77 5.07 15.88 11.34
C GLU A 77 3.66 16.02 10.77
N HIS A 78 3.38 17.17 10.13
CA HIS A 78 2.08 17.41 9.51
C HIS A 78 1.77 16.41 8.38
N ALA A 79 2.73 16.13 7.51
CA ALA A 79 2.58 15.14 6.43
C ALA A 79 2.32 13.72 6.98
N THR A 80 2.93 13.36 8.11
CA THR A 80 2.71 12.07 8.75
C THR A 80 1.31 11.98 9.38
N TRP A 81 0.83 13.07 9.98
CA TRP A 81 -0.55 13.16 10.44
C TRP A 81 -1.55 13.03 9.28
N ALA A 82 -1.32 13.78 8.21
CA ALA A 82 -2.14 13.73 7.00
C ALA A 82 -2.12 12.34 6.34
N LEU A 83 -0.99 11.62 6.38
CA LEU A 83 -0.90 10.22 5.96
C LEU A 83 -1.83 9.33 6.77
N GLY A 84 -1.91 9.53 8.08
CA GLY A 84 -2.86 8.83 8.96
C GLY A 84 -4.32 9.07 8.52
N VAL A 85 -4.69 10.32 8.25
CA VAL A 85 -6.01 10.69 7.72
C VAL A 85 -6.27 9.98 6.39
N PHE A 86 -5.33 10.06 5.45
CA PHE A 86 -5.45 9.44 4.13
C PHE A 86 -5.69 7.93 4.23
N ILE A 87 -4.92 7.20 5.05
CA ILE A 87 -5.11 5.75 5.22
C ILE A 87 -6.46 5.46 5.90
N GLY A 88 -6.85 6.28 6.86
CA GLY A 88 -8.18 6.19 7.48
C GLY A 88 -9.29 6.33 6.47
N HIS A 89 -9.18 7.30 5.57
CA HIS A 89 -10.12 7.54 4.47
C HIS A 89 -10.20 6.35 3.50
N LEU A 90 -9.06 5.79 3.08
CA LEU A 90 -9.03 4.57 2.26
C LEU A 90 -9.84 3.44 2.91
N HIS A 91 -9.63 3.22 4.22
CA HIS A 91 -10.33 2.16 4.94
C HIS A 91 -11.83 2.46 5.09
N ASN A 92 -12.25 3.73 5.19
CA ASN A 92 -13.66 4.14 5.19
C ASN A 92 -14.32 3.85 3.84
N LEU A 93 -13.60 4.05 2.73
CA LEU A 93 -14.04 3.69 1.38
C LEU A 93 -13.99 2.18 1.09
N GLY A 94 -13.55 1.37 2.03
CA GLY A 94 -13.38 -0.08 1.82
C GLY A 94 -12.19 -0.45 0.94
N VAL A 95 -11.19 0.43 0.81
CA VAL A 95 -9.96 0.19 0.05
C VAL A 95 -8.90 -0.39 1.00
N LEU A 96 -8.49 -1.64 0.76
CA LEU A 96 -7.46 -2.34 1.52
C LEU A 96 -6.25 -2.63 0.62
N HIS A 97 -5.16 -1.91 0.81
CA HIS A 97 -3.90 -2.20 0.14
C HIS A 97 -3.12 -3.27 0.92
N ARG A 98 -3.14 -4.52 0.45
CA ARG A 98 -2.54 -5.67 1.18
C ARG A 98 -1.01 -5.59 1.35
N ASP A 99 -0.36 -4.67 0.67
CA ASP A 99 1.07 -4.37 0.78
C ASP A 99 1.24 -2.85 1.01
N LEU A 100 0.56 -2.33 2.03
CA LEU A 100 0.60 -0.92 2.41
C LEU A 100 1.96 -0.58 3.03
N SER A 101 3.02 -0.63 2.24
CA SER A 101 4.34 -0.18 2.67
C SER A 101 4.53 1.30 2.37
N GLY A 102 5.39 1.98 3.11
CA GLY A 102 5.74 3.37 2.80
C GLY A 102 6.40 3.56 1.42
N GLY A 103 6.78 2.47 0.75
CA GLY A 103 7.26 2.49 -0.64
C GLY A 103 6.13 2.53 -1.67
N ASN A 104 4.91 2.14 -1.29
CA ASN A 104 3.74 2.03 -2.16
C ASN A 104 2.76 3.20 -2.00
N VAL A 105 3.12 4.19 -1.18
CA VAL A 105 2.41 5.47 -1.04
C VAL A 105 3.36 6.58 -1.46
N LEU A 106 2.97 7.34 -2.45
CA LEU A 106 3.66 8.55 -2.88
C LEU A 106 3.13 9.76 -2.11
N VAL A 107 4.00 10.72 -1.87
CA VAL A 107 3.71 11.99 -1.18
C VAL A 107 4.09 13.14 -2.09
N GLY A 108 3.14 14.00 -2.38
CA GLY A 108 3.34 15.25 -3.13
C GLY A 108 2.93 16.45 -2.30
N GLY A 109 3.59 17.60 -2.52
CA GLY A 109 3.13 18.88 -2.01
C GLY A 109 2.02 19.41 -2.94
N ASP A 110 0.90 19.83 -2.37
CA ASP A 110 -0.17 20.50 -3.10
C ASP A 110 -0.83 21.56 -2.20
N PRO A 111 -0.44 22.82 -2.35
CA PRO A 111 -0.98 23.92 -1.55
C PRO A 111 -2.48 24.17 -1.79
N SER A 112 -3.05 23.61 -2.86
CA SER A 112 -4.49 23.71 -3.14
C SER A 112 -5.33 22.76 -2.29
N THR A 113 -4.71 21.75 -1.68
CA THR A 113 -5.41 20.84 -0.78
C THR A 113 -5.47 21.41 0.64
N PRO A 114 -6.55 21.13 1.41
CA PRO A 114 -6.66 21.60 2.80
C PRO A 114 -5.52 21.17 3.71
N LEU A 115 -4.82 20.09 3.35
CA LEU A 115 -3.71 19.53 4.12
C LEU A 115 -2.34 19.98 3.60
N GLY A 116 -2.26 20.71 2.48
CA GLY A 116 -0.99 21.13 1.86
C GLY A 116 -0.14 19.99 1.31
N VAL A 117 -0.62 18.74 1.46
CA VAL A 117 0.01 17.51 0.96
C VAL A 117 -1.04 16.63 0.33
N THR A 118 -0.63 15.84 -0.66
CA THR A 118 -1.48 14.84 -1.31
C THR A 118 -0.77 13.49 -1.35
N PHE A 119 -1.54 12.42 -1.41
CA PHE A 119 -1.03 11.05 -1.42
C PHE A 119 -1.54 10.29 -2.62
N SER A 120 -0.72 9.42 -3.18
CA SER A 120 -1.08 8.60 -4.34
C SER A 120 -0.63 7.15 -4.12
N LEU A 121 -1.47 6.19 -4.49
CA LEU A 121 -1.18 4.77 -4.35
C LEU A 121 -0.51 4.21 -5.60
N ILE A 122 0.51 3.36 -5.41
CA ILE A 122 1.15 2.58 -6.45
C ILE A 122 1.19 1.08 -6.08
N ASP A 123 1.64 0.22 -6.99
CA ASP A 123 1.59 -1.26 -6.87
C ASP A 123 0.16 -1.78 -6.59
N LEU A 124 -0.78 -1.37 -7.42
CA LEU A 124 -2.22 -1.52 -7.23
C LEU A 124 -2.71 -2.97 -7.25
N ASN A 125 -1.95 -3.90 -7.84
CA ASN A 125 -2.39 -5.29 -8.01
C ASN A 125 -2.68 -6.02 -6.68
N ARG A 126 -2.29 -5.45 -5.54
CA ARG A 126 -2.53 -5.96 -4.19
C ARG A 126 -3.69 -5.30 -3.46
N ILE A 127 -4.37 -4.36 -4.10
CA ILE A 127 -5.55 -3.70 -3.54
C ILE A 127 -6.75 -4.65 -3.59
N ARG A 128 -7.56 -4.57 -2.55
CA ARG A 128 -8.88 -5.21 -2.47
C ARG A 128 -9.92 -4.20 -2.02
N PHE A 129 -11.09 -4.29 -2.61
CA PHE A 129 -12.27 -3.54 -2.19
C PHE A 129 -13.11 -4.43 -1.29
N THR A 130 -13.16 -4.10 0.00
CA THR A 130 -13.83 -4.88 1.04
C THR A 130 -14.12 -4.01 2.26
N SER A 131 -15.07 -4.38 3.08
CA SER A 131 -15.26 -3.72 4.37
C SER A 131 -14.01 -3.87 5.24
N VAL A 132 -13.45 -2.74 5.68
CA VAL A 132 -12.23 -2.71 6.51
C VAL A 132 -12.62 -2.42 7.95
N GLY A 133 -12.82 -3.48 8.72
CA GLY A 133 -13.07 -3.36 10.16
C GLY A 133 -11.86 -2.83 10.93
N ARG A 134 -12.10 -2.29 12.14
CA ARG A 134 -11.06 -1.61 12.96
C ARG A 134 -9.78 -2.44 13.17
N ARG A 135 -9.89 -3.75 13.47
CA ARG A 135 -8.72 -4.62 13.68
C ARG A 135 -7.90 -4.83 12.41
N MET A 136 -8.59 -5.08 11.30
CA MET A 136 -7.96 -5.23 9.98
C MET A 136 -7.27 -3.94 9.54
N GLY A 137 -7.94 -2.80 9.75
CA GLY A 137 -7.39 -1.49 9.40
C GLY A 137 -6.10 -1.17 10.18
N ILE A 138 -6.05 -1.43 11.50
CA ILE A 138 -4.83 -1.21 12.28
C ILE A 138 -3.72 -2.19 11.89
N ALA A 139 -4.04 -3.46 11.62
CA ALA A 139 -3.06 -4.42 11.13
C ALA A 139 -2.49 -4.00 9.77
N ASN A 140 -3.31 -3.41 8.91
CA ASN A 140 -2.87 -2.85 7.63
C ASN A 140 -2.04 -1.57 7.81
N LEU A 141 -2.44 -0.65 8.69
CA LEU A 141 -1.67 0.53 9.04
C LEU A 141 -0.28 0.17 9.57
N ALA A 142 -0.16 -0.87 10.40
CA ALA A 142 1.11 -1.35 10.95
C ALA A 142 2.09 -1.87 9.88
N VAL A 143 1.63 -2.11 8.63
CA VAL A 143 2.52 -2.44 7.51
C VAL A 143 3.42 -1.26 7.13
N LEU A 144 2.97 -0.02 7.36
CA LEU A 144 3.80 1.17 7.19
C LEU A 144 5.05 1.16 8.07
N GLY A 145 5.01 0.50 9.24
CA GLY A 145 6.10 0.46 10.21
C GLY A 145 6.17 1.72 11.07
N HIS A 146 7.28 1.90 11.78
CA HIS A 146 7.50 3.01 12.69
C HIS A 146 7.92 4.29 11.95
N PHE A 147 7.41 5.42 12.41
CA PHE A 147 7.79 6.77 12.02
C PHE A 147 8.32 7.53 13.22
N HIS A 148 9.14 8.56 13.02
CA HIS A 148 9.48 9.47 14.11
C HIS A 148 8.20 10.07 14.72
N TYR A 149 7.29 10.50 13.88
CA TYR A 149 5.99 11.05 14.23
C TYR A 149 4.85 10.01 14.25
N THR A 150 5.10 8.82 14.84
CA THR A 150 4.09 7.74 14.91
C THR A 150 2.82 8.17 15.66
N ALA A 151 2.95 8.99 16.70
CA ALA A 151 1.80 9.50 17.43
C ALA A 151 0.86 10.31 16.53
N GLN A 152 1.41 11.15 15.67
CA GLN A 152 0.65 11.95 14.71
C GLN A 152 -0.02 11.07 13.65
N LEU A 153 0.69 10.05 13.12
CA LEU A 153 0.08 9.07 12.22
C LEU A 153 -1.16 8.43 12.83
N LEU A 154 -1.06 8.01 14.09
CA LEU A 154 -2.16 7.37 14.81
C LEU A 154 -3.28 8.36 15.14
N ASP A 155 -2.95 9.60 15.48
CA ASP A 155 -3.95 10.63 15.72
C ASP A 155 -4.78 10.92 14.46
N GLY A 156 -4.12 11.18 13.32
CA GLY A 156 -4.81 11.39 12.05
C GLY A 156 -5.70 10.21 11.67
N TYR A 157 -5.20 8.98 11.84
CA TYR A 157 -5.96 7.77 11.56
C TYR A 157 -7.16 7.60 12.50
N CYS A 158 -6.99 7.83 13.81
CA CYS A 158 -8.06 7.75 14.80
C CYS A 158 -9.16 8.76 14.52
N ARG A 159 -8.78 9.99 14.19
CA ARG A 159 -9.72 11.06 13.87
C ARG A 159 -10.59 10.70 12.68
N GLU A 160 -9.98 10.27 11.60
CA GLU A 160 -10.70 9.89 10.35
C GLU A 160 -11.60 8.66 10.56
N ARG A 161 -11.11 7.66 11.31
CA ARG A 161 -11.84 6.41 11.57
C ARG A 161 -12.77 6.46 12.77
N ARG A 162 -12.80 7.57 13.51
CA ARG A 162 -13.56 7.76 14.77
C ARG A 162 -13.27 6.63 15.77
N LEU A 163 -11.97 6.36 16.00
CA LEU A 163 -11.50 5.33 16.91
C LEU A 163 -10.93 5.92 18.19
N SER A 164 -10.97 5.15 19.29
CA SER A 164 -10.28 5.51 20.52
C SER A 164 -8.76 5.51 20.32
N PRO A 165 -8.04 6.60 20.63
CA PRO A 165 -6.58 6.67 20.51
C PRO A 165 -5.88 5.62 21.37
N SER A 166 -6.25 5.43 22.62
CA SER A 166 -5.61 4.48 23.55
C SER A 166 -5.70 3.04 23.04
N TRP A 167 -6.87 2.62 22.57
CA TRP A 167 -7.08 1.30 22.01
C TRP A 167 -6.29 1.13 20.71
N THR A 168 -6.26 2.15 19.85
CA THR A 168 -5.54 2.13 18.57
C THR A 168 -4.05 2.02 18.79
N CYS A 169 -3.46 2.82 19.67
CA CYS A 169 -2.03 2.77 20.02
C CYS A 169 -1.63 1.39 20.54
N SER A 170 -2.34 0.87 21.54
CA SER A 170 -2.06 -0.47 22.11
C SER A 170 -2.10 -1.56 21.02
N ARG A 171 -3.09 -1.50 20.15
CA ARG A 171 -3.24 -2.47 19.07
C ARG A 171 -2.17 -2.34 17.98
N TYR A 172 -1.80 -1.11 17.64
CA TYR A 172 -0.75 -0.83 16.66
C TYR A 172 0.61 -1.37 17.13
N GLU A 173 0.99 -1.10 18.38
CA GLU A 173 2.25 -1.62 18.97
C GLU A 173 2.26 -3.16 19.00
N THR A 174 1.13 -3.78 19.37
CA THR A 174 0.99 -5.24 19.32
C THR A 174 1.25 -5.78 17.92
N MET A 175 0.65 -5.15 16.88
CA MET A 175 0.82 -5.57 15.49
C MET A 175 2.25 -5.36 14.97
N LEU A 176 2.90 -4.27 15.38
CA LEU A 176 4.32 -4.03 15.07
C LEU A 176 5.21 -5.10 15.72
N GLY A 177 4.97 -5.48 16.96
CA GLY A 177 5.71 -6.52 17.67
C GLY A 177 5.60 -7.88 16.95
N VAL A 178 4.36 -8.28 16.60
CA VAL A 178 4.11 -9.51 15.84
C VAL A 178 4.82 -9.48 14.48
N ARG A 179 4.80 -8.34 13.79
CA ARG A 179 5.48 -8.19 12.50
C ARG A 179 6.99 -8.32 12.63
N ARG A 180 7.61 -7.64 13.60
CA ARG A 180 9.05 -7.74 13.87
C ARG A 180 9.47 -9.19 14.13
N LEU A 181 8.72 -9.90 14.98
CA LEU A 181 8.98 -11.30 15.30
C LEU A 181 8.90 -12.17 14.04
N ARG A 182 7.88 -12.00 13.23
CA ARG A 182 7.73 -12.72 11.95
C ARG A 182 8.91 -12.45 11.02
N ASP A 183 9.31 -11.19 10.86
CA ASP A 183 10.39 -10.80 9.94
C ASP A 183 11.74 -11.35 10.42
N THR A 184 11.97 -11.45 11.74
CA THR A 184 13.15 -12.09 12.34
C THR A 184 13.16 -13.59 12.05
N ILE A 185 12.05 -14.31 12.24
CA ILE A 185 11.93 -15.73 11.94
C ILE A 185 12.19 -15.98 10.44
N TRP A 186 11.60 -15.18 9.55
CA TRP A 186 11.79 -15.33 8.11
C TRP A 186 13.20 -15.00 7.63
N SER A 187 13.87 -14.01 8.22
CA SER A 187 15.27 -13.69 7.89
C SER A 187 16.20 -14.80 8.36
N GLY A 188 15.95 -15.40 9.52
CA GLY A 188 16.72 -16.54 10.03
C GLY A 188 16.56 -17.84 9.21
N THR A 189 15.43 -18.02 8.52
CA THR A 189 15.18 -19.22 7.69
C THR A 189 15.61 -19.08 6.24
N ARG A 190 15.97 -17.89 5.75
CA ARG A 190 16.45 -17.66 4.38
C ARG A 190 17.69 -18.50 3.99
N PRO A 191 18.76 -18.63 4.81
CA PRO A 191 19.91 -19.46 4.47
C PRO A 191 19.53 -20.94 4.34
N LEU A 192 18.69 -21.48 5.24
CA LEU A 192 18.21 -22.87 5.21
C LEU A 192 17.41 -23.22 3.95
N ARG A 193 16.57 -22.31 3.47
CA ARG A 193 15.81 -22.52 2.22
C ARG A 193 16.69 -22.51 0.97
N ARG A 194 17.74 -21.68 0.93
CA ARG A 194 18.72 -21.67 -0.16
C ARG A 194 19.51 -22.99 -0.23
N THR A 195 19.81 -23.60 0.91
CA THR A 195 20.54 -24.88 0.99
C THR A 195 19.66 -26.07 0.64
N LEU A 196 18.35 -26.00 0.88
CA LEU A 196 17.38 -27.07 0.63
C LEU A 196 16.67 -26.97 -0.72
N GLY A 197 16.96 -25.94 -1.55
CA GLY A 197 16.38 -25.77 -2.89
C GLY A 197 14.87 -25.46 -2.90
N LEU A 198 14.30 -24.98 -1.76
CA LEU A 198 12.88 -24.68 -1.53
C LEU A 198 12.55 -23.21 -1.75
#